data_efd0c341a87adf060c4624d47abeaa88
#
_entry.id   efd0c341a87adf060c4624d47abeaa88
#
_cell.length_a   1.000
_cell.length_b   1.000
_cell.length_c   1.000
_cell.angle_alpha   90.00
_cell.angle_beta   90.00
_cell.angle_gamma   90.00
#
_symmetry.space_group_name_H-M   'P 1'
#
loop_
_entity.id
_entity.type
_entity.pdbx_description
1 polymer ?
#
loop_
_entity_poly.entity_id
_entity_poly.type
_entity_poly.pdbx_seq_one_letter_code
_entity_poly.pdbx_strand_id
1 'polypeptide(L)'
;MLELKNIYKTFNPGTINEKVALNGLNLTLNEGDFVTVIGGNGAGKSTMLNAVAGTWMVDEGQIIIDGIDVTKLSEHKRAAYLGRVFQDPMTGTAATMGIEENLALAKRRGKTRFLKPGITKKEREEYKELLKILGLGLEDRLTSKVGLLSGGQRQALTLLMATLQKPKLLLLDEHTAALDPKTAAKVLEITEMIVNRDHLTTMMITHNMQDALTHGNRLIMMMEGKIILDIQGEEKKKLTVRNLLDQFEKASGQEFSNDSALLS
;
A
#
# COMPACT_ATOMS: atom_id res chain seq x y z
N MET A 1 10.52 2.29 -12.90
CA MET A 1 9.49 1.97 -12.11
C MET A 1 9.82 0.93 -11.05
N LEU A 2 9.12 -0.10 -10.75
CA LEU A 2 9.56 -1.12 -9.79
C LEU A 2 10.03 -2.37 -10.51
N GLU A 3 11.21 -2.89 -10.15
CA GLU A 3 11.69 -4.20 -10.61
C GLU A 3 12.16 -5.01 -9.40
N LEU A 4 11.60 -6.20 -9.24
CA LEU A 4 12.01 -7.22 -8.28
C LEU A 4 12.66 -8.35 -9.08
N LYS A 5 13.94 -8.66 -8.82
CA LYS A 5 14.70 -9.67 -9.55
C LYS A 5 15.20 -10.75 -8.60
N ASN A 6 14.66 -11.96 -8.75
CA ASN A 6 15.05 -13.16 -7.99
C ASN A 6 15.09 -12.91 -6.47
N ILE A 7 14.01 -12.40 -5.92
CA ILE A 7 13.92 -12.03 -4.51
C ILE A 7 13.70 -13.27 -3.64
N TYR A 8 14.59 -13.50 -2.70
CA TYR A 8 14.48 -14.53 -1.67
C TYR A 8 14.41 -13.87 -0.28
N LYS A 9 13.58 -14.45 0.58
CA LYS A 9 13.48 -14.08 1.99
C LYS A 9 13.05 -15.28 2.83
N THR A 10 13.93 -15.67 3.76
CA THR A 10 13.67 -16.73 4.73
C THR A 10 13.72 -16.13 6.14
N PHE A 11 12.72 -16.41 6.93
CA PHE A 11 12.71 -16.08 8.36
C PHE A 11 13.19 -17.26 9.20
N ASN A 12 13.95 -16.97 10.26
CA ASN A 12 14.47 -17.95 11.22
C ASN A 12 15.20 -19.15 10.57
N PRO A 13 16.15 -18.93 9.63
CA PRO A 13 16.81 -20.02 8.92
C PRO A 13 17.53 -20.98 9.89
N GLY A 14 17.45 -22.28 9.61
CA GLY A 14 18.07 -23.33 10.44
C GLY A 14 17.37 -23.63 11.75
N THR A 15 16.17 -23.11 11.98
CA THR A 15 15.36 -23.38 13.18
C THR A 15 14.07 -24.12 12.84
N ILE A 16 13.39 -24.67 13.86
CA ILE A 16 12.08 -25.30 13.69
C ILE A 16 10.98 -24.33 13.20
N ASN A 17 11.22 -23.03 13.27
CA ASN A 17 10.32 -21.97 12.81
C ASN A 17 10.81 -21.36 11.49
N GLU A 18 11.67 -22.06 10.76
CA GLU A 18 12.10 -21.60 9.44
C GLU A 18 10.92 -21.47 8.50
N LYS A 19 10.84 -20.30 7.82
CA LYS A 19 9.80 -20.03 6.84
C LYS A 19 10.39 -19.30 5.64
N VAL A 20 10.36 -19.96 4.48
CA VAL A 20 10.62 -19.32 3.19
C VAL A 20 9.41 -18.46 2.84
N ALA A 21 9.56 -17.15 2.93
CA ALA A 21 8.47 -16.21 2.71
C ALA A 21 8.44 -15.62 1.30
N LEU A 22 9.61 -15.50 0.64
CA LEU A 22 9.73 -15.17 -0.78
C LEU A 22 10.70 -16.17 -1.40
N ASN A 23 10.35 -16.70 -2.57
CA ASN A 23 11.05 -17.83 -3.19
C ASN A 23 11.31 -17.55 -4.68
N GLY A 24 12.35 -16.77 -4.97
CA GLY A 24 12.72 -16.41 -6.34
C GLY A 24 11.70 -15.48 -7.00
N LEU A 25 11.10 -14.56 -6.23
CA LEU A 25 10.05 -13.66 -6.72
C LEU A 25 10.62 -12.70 -7.77
N ASN A 26 9.94 -12.65 -8.92
CA ASN A 26 10.20 -11.69 -10.00
C ASN A 26 8.93 -10.90 -10.27
N LEU A 27 9.04 -9.56 -10.35
CA LEU A 27 7.92 -8.68 -10.65
C LEU A 27 8.43 -7.38 -11.27
N THR A 28 7.77 -6.93 -12.33
CA THR A 28 8.01 -5.60 -12.90
C THR A 28 6.70 -4.82 -12.91
N LEU A 29 6.69 -3.62 -12.35
CA LEU A 29 5.61 -2.64 -12.49
C LEU A 29 6.09 -1.50 -13.39
N ASN A 30 5.27 -1.14 -14.36
CA ASN A 30 5.48 0.03 -15.20
C ASN A 30 4.98 1.30 -14.50
N GLU A 31 5.37 2.45 -15.00
CA GLU A 31 4.85 3.72 -14.53
C GLU A 31 3.34 3.80 -14.77
N GLY A 32 2.59 4.21 -13.74
CA GLY A 32 1.13 4.29 -13.78
C GLY A 32 0.39 2.97 -13.57
N ASP A 33 1.09 1.83 -13.40
CA ASP A 33 0.41 0.58 -13.02
C ASP A 33 -0.23 0.72 -11.65
N PHE A 34 -1.50 0.37 -11.56
CA PHE A 34 -2.19 0.15 -10.29
C PHE A 34 -2.46 -1.36 -10.14
N VAL A 35 -1.62 -2.00 -9.37
CA VAL A 35 -1.61 -3.46 -9.18
C VAL A 35 -2.29 -3.84 -7.88
N THR A 36 -3.27 -4.72 -7.94
CA THR A 36 -3.85 -5.37 -6.78
C THR A 36 -3.18 -6.72 -6.54
N VAL A 37 -2.83 -7.01 -5.29
CA VAL A 37 -2.14 -8.24 -4.88
C VAL A 37 -3.01 -9.01 -3.90
N ILE A 38 -3.38 -10.24 -4.28
CA ILE A 38 -4.16 -11.16 -3.46
C ILE A 38 -3.39 -12.45 -3.18
N GLY A 39 -3.92 -13.28 -2.31
CA GLY A 39 -3.35 -14.59 -1.94
C GLY A 39 -3.69 -14.94 -0.50
N GLY A 40 -3.57 -16.20 -0.14
CA GLY A 40 -3.86 -16.70 1.20
C GLY A 40 -2.94 -16.14 2.29
N ASN A 41 -3.29 -16.44 3.55
CA ASN A 41 -2.43 -16.09 4.68
C ASN A 41 -1.09 -16.81 4.55
N GLY A 42 0.00 -16.04 4.72
CA GLY A 42 1.35 -16.58 4.56
C GLY A 42 1.85 -16.71 3.12
N ALA A 43 1.08 -16.28 2.11
CA ALA A 43 1.50 -16.30 0.70
C ALA A 43 2.72 -15.43 0.37
N GLY A 44 3.15 -14.55 1.30
CA GLY A 44 4.31 -13.68 1.09
C GLY A 44 3.97 -12.22 0.74
N LYS A 45 2.68 -11.85 0.63
CA LYS A 45 2.23 -10.51 0.22
C LYS A 45 2.85 -9.38 1.05
N SER A 46 2.62 -9.40 2.36
CA SER A 46 3.18 -8.38 3.27
C SER A 46 4.70 -8.47 3.37
N THR A 47 5.30 -9.67 3.18
CA THR A 47 6.75 -9.81 3.10
C THR A 47 7.31 -9.12 1.87
N MET A 48 6.69 -9.29 0.70
CA MET A 48 7.05 -8.58 -0.52
C MET A 48 6.96 -7.06 -0.34
N LEU A 49 5.84 -6.57 0.18
CA LEU A 49 5.64 -5.13 0.42
C LEU A 49 6.67 -4.57 1.40
N ASN A 50 6.95 -5.27 2.50
CA ASN A 50 7.96 -4.88 3.49
C ASN A 50 9.39 -4.95 2.92
N ALA A 51 9.69 -5.91 2.04
CA ALA A 51 10.96 -5.98 1.31
C ALA A 51 11.14 -4.77 0.39
N VAL A 52 10.09 -4.37 -0.35
CA VAL A 52 10.10 -3.16 -1.19
C VAL A 52 10.24 -1.90 -0.34
N ALA A 53 9.54 -1.82 0.79
CA ALA A 53 9.63 -0.69 1.72
C ALA A 53 11.00 -0.59 2.41
N GLY A 54 11.76 -1.70 2.51
CA GLY A 54 13.04 -1.74 3.19
C GLY A 54 12.93 -1.95 4.69
N THR A 55 11.75 -2.34 5.18
CA THR A 55 11.53 -2.76 6.56
C THR A 55 12.25 -4.08 6.82
N TRP A 56 12.24 -4.99 5.84
CA TRP A 56 13.03 -6.22 5.86
C TRP A 56 14.00 -6.25 4.67
N MET A 57 15.25 -6.54 4.96
CA MET A 57 16.24 -6.77 3.91
C MET A 57 15.98 -8.15 3.29
N VAL A 58 16.10 -8.24 1.99
CA VAL A 58 16.07 -9.51 1.26
C VAL A 58 17.36 -10.29 1.47
N ASP A 59 17.30 -11.61 1.39
CA ASP A 59 18.48 -12.47 1.54
C ASP A 59 19.26 -12.54 0.22
N GLU A 60 18.53 -12.60 -0.92
CA GLU A 60 19.09 -12.57 -2.27
C GLU A 60 18.18 -11.76 -3.20
N GLY A 61 18.75 -11.37 -4.35
CA GLY A 61 18.07 -10.65 -5.41
C GLY A 61 18.28 -9.15 -5.39
N GLN A 62 17.53 -8.44 -6.22
CA GLN A 62 17.69 -7.00 -6.43
C GLN A 62 16.33 -6.30 -6.50
N ILE A 63 16.24 -5.14 -5.83
CA ILE A 63 15.06 -4.26 -5.83
C ILE A 63 15.46 -2.92 -6.45
N ILE A 64 14.82 -2.57 -7.57
CA ILE A 64 15.07 -1.32 -8.30
C ILE A 64 13.79 -0.49 -8.29
N ILE A 65 13.90 0.78 -7.92
CA ILE A 65 12.79 1.76 -7.95
C ILE A 65 13.23 2.94 -8.79
N ASP A 66 12.53 3.21 -9.88
CA ASP A 66 12.80 4.31 -10.82
C ASP A 66 14.26 4.30 -11.34
N GLY A 67 14.76 3.09 -11.66
CA GLY A 67 16.15 2.87 -12.14
C GLY A 67 17.21 2.88 -11.04
N ILE A 68 16.84 3.11 -9.78
CA ILE A 68 17.76 3.18 -8.64
C ILE A 68 17.72 1.86 -7.88
N ASP A 69 18.88 1.22 -7.70
CA ASP A 69 19.01 0.05 -6.83
C ASP A 69 18.87 0.45 -5.37
N VAL A 70 17.76 0.03 -4.78
CA VAL A 70 17.42 0.32 -3.37
C VAL A 70 17.65 -0.89 -2.46
N THR A 71 18.15 -2.02 -2.97
CA THR A 71 18.24 -3.31 -2.28
C THR A 71 18.86 -3.19 -0.88
N LYS A 72 19.94 -2.42 -0.77
CA LYS A 72 20.67 -2.22 0.49
C LYS A 72 20.33 -0.91 1.22
N LEU A 73 19.37 -0.14 0.69
CA LEU A 73 18.95 1.10 1.34
C LEU A 73 18.00 0.77 2.51
N SER A 74 18.24 1.42 3.64
CA SER A 74 17.34 1.36 4.81
C SER A 74 15.97 2.01 4.52
N GLU A 75 14.94 1.64 5.25
CA GLU A 75 13.57 2.12 5.11
C GLU A 75 13.48 3.66 5.02
N HIS A 76 14.17 4.37 5.92
CA HIS A 76 14.15 5.85 5.92
C HIS A 76 14.76 6.47 4.67
N LYS A 77 15.72 5.81 4.01
CA LYS A 77 16.29 6.26 2.72
C LYS A 77 15.35 5.97 1.58
N ARG A 78 14.67 4.80 1.58
CA ARG A 78 13.65 4.46 0.59
C ARG A 78 12.39 5.33 0.70
N ALA A 79 12.11 5.90 1.88
CA ALA A 79 10.98 6.82 2.09
C ALA A 79 11.02 8.07 1.17
N ALA A 80 12.15 8.38 0.55
CA ALA A 80 12.24 9.44 -0.46
C ALA A 80 11.51 9.07 -1.76
N TYR A 81 11.37 7.77 -2.06
CA TYR A 81 10.77 7.24 -3.28
C TYR A 81 9.36 6.69 -3.06
N LEU A 82 9.03 6.33 -1.82
CA LEU A 82 7.84 5.57 -1.46
C LEU A 82 6.83 6.42 -0.70
N GLY A 83 5.54 6.21 -1.01
CA GLY A 83 4.43 6.46 -0.11
C GLY A 83 3.95 5.14 0.48
N ARG A 84 3.62 5.09 1.76
CA ARG A 84 3.10 3.88 2.39
C ARG A 84 1.89 4.20 3.24
N VAL A 85 0.85 3.37 3.09
CA VAL A 85 -0.35 3.37 3.94
C VAL A 85 -0.44 1.99 4.58
N PHE A 86 -0.59 1.97 5.91
CA PHE A 86 -0.62 0.75 6.73
C PHE A 86 -2.06 0.26 6.93
N GLN A 87 -2.20 -0.99 7.30
CA GLN A 87 -3.47 -1.60 7.67
C GLN A 87 -4.09 -0.87 8.89
N ASP A 88 -3.29 -0.61 9.92
CA ASP A 88 -3.70 0.19 11.07
C ASP A 88 -3.49 1.67 10.79
N PRO A 89 -4.58 2.48 10.70
CA PRO A 89 -4.48 3.91 10.47
C PRO A 89 -3.72 4.68 11.58
N MET A 90 -3.56 4.09 12.75
CA MET A 90 -2.78 4.68 13.86
C MET A 90 -1.29 4.72 13.54
N THR A 91 -0.78 3.74 12.82
CA THR A 91 0.66 3.59 12.54
C THR A 91 1.20 4.72 11.65
N GLY A 92 0.39 5.25 10.75
CA GLY A 92 0.80 6.30 9.81
C GLY A 92 0.70 7.73 10.34
N THR A 93 0.23 7.95 11.59
CA THR A 93 -0.10 9.29 12.12
C THR A 93 0.41 9.51 13.54
N ALA A 94 0.70 10.77 13.87
CA ALA A 94 0.96 11.22 15.24
C ALA A 94 -0.37 11.61 15.90
N ALA A 95 -1.01 10.68 16.63
CA ALA A 95 -2.36 10.83 17.17
C ALA A 95 -2.55 12.03 18.10
N THR A 96 -1.50 12.43 18.84
CA THR A 96 -1.52 13.58 19.76
C THR A 96 -1.34 14.93 19.09
N MET A 97 -0.92 14.94 17.83
CA MET A 97 -0.71 16.15 17.02
C MET A 97 -1.96 16.51 16.21
N GLY A 98 -2.06 17.79 15.81
CA GLY A 98 -3.12 18.28 14.94
C GLY A 98 -3.01 17.75 13.50
N ILE A 99 -4.11 17.87 12.74
CA ILE A 99 -4.14 17.48 11.32
C ILE A 99 -3.08 18.27 10.55
N GLU A 100 -3.01 19.60 10.71
CA GLU A 100 -2.02 20.43 10.01
C GLU A 100 -0.58 20.09 10.39
N GLU A 101 -0.33 19.65 11.62
CA GLU A 101 1.00 19.24 12.07
C GLU A 101 1.41 17.92 11.42
N ASN A 102 0.51 16.95 11.33
CA ASN A 102 0.73 15.69 10.61
C ASN A 102 1.01 15.93 9.12
N LEU A 103 0.23 16.78 8.46
CA LEU A 103 0.47 17.18 7.06
C LEU A 103 1.81 17.88 6.89
N ALA A 104 2.18 18.76 7.84
CA ALA A 104 3.47 19.45 7.82
C ALA A 104 4.65 18.49 7.95
N LEU A 105 4.56 17.45 8.78
CA LEU A 105 5.55 16.40 8.88
C LEU A 105 5.68 15.62 7.56
N ALA A 106 4.54 15.19 7.00
CA ALA A 106 4.51 14.45 5.74
C ALA A 106 5.08 15.26 4.57
N LYS A 107 4.74 16.54 4.46
CA LYS A 107 5.25 17.45 3.43
C LYS A 107 6.76 17.67 3.50
N ARG A 108 7.36 17.43 4.67
CA ARG A 108 8.80 17.64 4.92
C ARG A 108 9.62 16.35 4.90
N ARG A 109 9.00 15.23 4.63
CA ARG A 109 9.69 13.93 4.55
C ARG A 109 10.90 14.03 3.60
N GLY A 110 12.08 13.60 4.08
CA GLY A 110 13.33 13.63 3.30
C GLY A 110 13.93 14.99 3.06
N LYS A 111 13.39 16.08 3.65
CA LYS A 111 13.92 17.45 3.49
C LYS A 111 14.62 17.92 4.76
N THR A 112 15.80 18.53 4.60
CA THR A 112 16.47 19.22 5.70
C THR A 112 15.73 20.52 6.03
N ARG A 113 15.69 20.87 7.31
CA ARG A 113 15.02 22.06 7.78
C ARG A 113 15.95 22.89 8.69
N PHE A 114 16.05 24.17 8.35
CA PHE A 114 16.60 25.19 9.24
C PHE A 114 15.53 25.73 10.19
N LEU A 115 15.93 26.61 11.11
CA LEU A 115 15.02 27.32 12.03
C LEU A 115 14.00 28.15 11.24
N LYS A 116 12.83 27.58 11.02
CA LYS A 116 11.69 28.22 10.36
C LYS A 116 10.41 27.90 11.14
N PRO A 117 9.36 28.76 11.04
CA PRO A 117 8.07 28.51 11.64
C PRO A 117 7.51 27.12 11.28
N GLY A 118 6.88 26.43 12.21
CA GLY A 118 6.32 25.10 12.05
C GLY A 118 5.37 25.00 10.87
N ILE A 119 4.39 25.90 10.81
CA ILE A 119 3.39 25.98 9.76
C ILE A 119 3.16 27.46 9.47
N THR A 120 3.22 27.83 8.21
CA THR A 120 2.91 29.20 7.74
C THR A 120 1.44 29.36 7.41
N LYS A 121 0.94 30.59 7.36
CA LYS A 121 -0.46 30.86 6.91
C LYS A 121 -0.71 30.31 5.51
N LYS A 122 0.25 30.44 4.61
CA LYS A 122 0.16 29.90 3.23
C LYS A 122 0.03 28.37 3.23
N GLU A 123 0.84 27.67 4.02
CA GLU A 123 0.75 26.22 4.15
C GLU A 123 -0.59 25.78 4.73
N ARG A 124 -1.16 26.53 5.67
CA ARG A 124 -2.47 26.21 6.24
C ARG A 124 -3.59 26.29 5.20
N GLU A 125 -3.61 27.33 4.36
CA GLU A 125 -4.59 27.42 3.27
C GLU A 125 -4.38 26.29 2.23
N GLU A 126 -3.15 25.97 1.90
CA GLU A 126 -2.83 24.82 1.02
C GLU A 126 -3.34 23.51 1.60
N TYR A 127 -3.17 23.28 2.92
CA TYR A 127 -3.69 22.07 3.57
C TYR A 127 -5.21 22.01 3.58
N LYS A 128 -5.91 23.14 3.72
CA LYS A 128 -7.37 23.18 3.59
C LYS A 128 -7.83 22.72 2.21
N GLU A 129 -7.22 23.25 1.15
CA GLU A 129 -7.58 22.87 -0.22
C GLU A 129 -7.32 21.39 -0.49
N LEU A 130 -6.21 20.84 0.03
CA LEU A 130 -5.91 19.41 -0.08
C LEU A 130 -6.92 18.55 0.69
N LEU A 131 -7.35 18.95 1.87
CA LEU A 131 -8.32 18.21 2.68
C LEU A 131 -9.72 18.23 2.07
N LYS A 132 -10.14 19.31 1.40
CA LYS A 132 -11.42 19.39 0.68
C LYS A 132 -11.60 18.26 -0.34
N ILE A 133 -10.50 17.81 -0.95
CA ILE A 133 -10.51 16.73 -1.94
C ILE A 133 -11.02 15.41 -1.32
N LEU A 134 -10.81 15.22 -0.01
CA LEU A 134 -11.28 14.02 0.69
C LEU A 134 -12.80 14.01 0.91
N GLY A 135 -13.45 15.18 0.94
CA GLY A 135 -14.89 15.31 1.15
C GLY A 135 -15.35 14.81 2.54
N LEU A 136 -14.51 14.96 3.57
CA LEU A 136 -14.73 14.43 4.93
C LEU A 136 -14.85 15.52 6.00
N GLY A 137 -14.91 16.82 5.62
CA GLY A 137 -15.01 17.96 6.54
C GLY A 137 -13.76 18.19 7.40
N LEU A 138 -12.59 17.69 6.96
CA LEU A 138 -11.35 17.84 7.71
C LEU A 138 -10.69 19.20 7.51
N GLU A 139 -11.04 19.91 6.45
CA GLU A 139 -10.58 21.27 6.11
C GLU A 139 -10.93 22.29 7.18
N ASP A 140 -12.04 22.10 7.91
CA ASP A 140 -12.48 22.98 8.98
C ASP A 140 -11.93 22.59 10.37
N ARG A 141 -11.15 21.50 10.43
CA ARG A 141 -10.67 20.89 11.67
C ARG A 141 -9.14 20.77 11.76
N LEU A 142 -8.40 21.64 11.10
CA LEU A 142 -6.92 21.59 10.97
C LEU A 142 -6.18 21.42 12.30
N THR A 143 -6.64 22.08 13.35
CA THR A 143 -6.03 22.04 14.69
C THR A 143 -6.53 20.87 15.55
N SER A 144 -7.57 20.14 15.11
CA SER A 144 -8.06 18.97 15.83
C SER A 144 -7.02 17.86 15.85
N LYS A 145 -6.86 17.21 17.00
CA LYS A 145 -5.93 16.08 17.15
C LYS A 145 -6.38 14.92 16.27
N VAL A 146 -5.43 14.30 15.56
CA VAL A 146 -5.69 13.17 14.68
C VAL A 146 -6.28 11.98 15.43
N GLY A 147 -5.92 11.81 16.71
CA GLY A 147 -6.50 10.78 17.57
C GLY A 147 -8.02 10.86 17.75
N LEU A 148 -8.66 12.02 17.48
CA LEU A 148 -10.11 12.22 17.55
C LEU A 148 -10.86 11.93 16.24
N LEU A 149 -10.14 11.56 15.18
CA LEU A 149 -10.74 11.23 13.89
C LEU A 149 -11.31 9.81 13.92
N SER A 150 -12.37 9.56 13.14
CA SER A 150 -12.82 8.20 12.86
C SER A 150 -11.75 7.40 12.10
N GLY A 151 -11.85 6.08 12.11
CA GLY A 151 -10.92 5.20 11.38
C GLY A 151 -10.79 5.60 9.90
N GLY A 152 -11.92 5.79 9.21
CA GLY A 152 -11.92 6.18 7.80
C GLY A 152 -11.37 7.59 7.54
N GLN A 153 -11.69 8.57 8.40
CA GLN A 153 -11.11 9.91 8.30
C GLN A 153 -9.60 9.88 8.47
N ARG A 154 -9.11 9.08 9.42
CA ARG A 154 -7.67 8.92 9.65
C ARG A 154 -7.00 8.19 8.50
N GLN A 155 -7.63 7.16 7.95
CA GLN A 155 -7.10 6.42 6.80
C GLN A 155 -7.00 7.30 5.56
N ALA A 156 -8.04 8.10 5.26
CA ALA A 156 -8.01 9.06 4.17
C ALA A 156 -6.93 10.15 4.37
N LEU A 157 -6.75 10.60 5.61
CA LEU A 157 -5.66 11.53 5.96
C LEU A 157 -4.29 10.88 5.74
N THR A 158 -4.10 9.64 6.17
CA THR A 158 -2.84 8.89 5.98
C THR A 158 -2.52 8.72 4.49
N LEU A 159 -3.52 8.40 3.68
CA LEU A 159 -3.38 8.30 2.23
C LEU A 159 -2.96 9.65 1.62
N LEU A 160 -3.60 10.75 1.99
CA LEU A 160 -3.22 12.09 1.56
C LEU A 160 -1.78 12.40 1.97
N MET A 161 -1.39 12.11 3.22
CA MET A 161 -0.02 12.31 3.72
C MET A 161 1.01 11.50 2.93
N ALA A 162 0.70 10.24 2.60
CA ALA A 162 1.58 9.36 1.82
C ALA A 162 1.83 9.88 0.41
N THR A 163 0.84 10.59 -0.18
CA THR A 163 0.85 11.05 -1.57
C THR A 163 1.24 12.52 -1.75
N LEU A 164 1.35 13.31 -0.66
CA LEU A 164 1.68 14.74 -0.70
C LEU A 164 2.93 15.11 -1.52
N GLN A 165 3.92 14.24 -1.57
CA GLN A 165 5.17 14.46 -2.30
C GLN A 165 5.24 13.69 -3.61
N LYS A 166 4.10 13.18 -4.10
CA LYS A 166 4.01 12.37 -5.33
C LYS A 166 5.10 11.30 -5.36
N PRO A 167 4.98 10.26 -4.52
CA PRO A 167 5.98 9.20 -4.46
C PRO A 167 6.10 8.50 -5.81
N LYS A 168 7.26 7.89 -6.09
CA LYS A 168 7.46 7.05 -7.27
C LYS A 168 6.62 5.78 -7.20
N LEU A 169 6.42 5.24 -6.00
CA LEU A 169 5.61 4.06 -5.76
C LEU A 169 4.78 4.24 -4.50
N LEU A 170 3.47 4.00 -4.59
CA LEU A 170 2.54 3.98 -3.47
C LEU A 170 2.29 2.52 -3.05
N LEU A 171 2.52 2.23 -1.77
CA LEU A 171 2.28 0.93 -1.15
C LEU A 171 1.08 1.01 -0.22
N LEU A 172 0.06 0.20 -0.49
CA LEU A 172 -1.18 0.12 0.28
C LEU A 172 -1.29 -1.29 0.88
N ASP A 173 -1.16 -1.40 2.20
CA ASP A 173 -1.14 -2.68 2.91
C ASP A 173 -2.48 -2.90 3.61
N GLU A 174 -3.42 -3.58 2.94
CA GLU A 174 -4.76 -3.89 3.47
C GLU A 174 -5.46 -2.69 4.14
N HIS A 175 -5.29 -1.52 3.55
CA HIS A 175 -5.58 -0.21 4.16
C HIS A 175 -7.08 0.05 4.44
N THR A 176 -7.96 -0.86 4.06
CA THR A 176 -9.41 -0.78 4.31
C THR A 176 -9.93 -1.90 5.24
N ALA A 177 -9.08 -2.89 5.59
CA ALA A 177 -9.49 -4.09 6.31
C ALA A 177 -10.04 -3.83 7.72
N ALA A 178 -9.60 -2.75 8.38
CA ALA A 178 -10.06 -2.39 9.72
C ALA A 178 -11.28 -1.46 9.74
N LEU A 179 -11.91 -1.21 8.58
CA LEU A 179 -13.02 -0.28 8.42
C LEU A 179 -14.34 -1.02 8.17
N ASP A 180 -15.46 -0.39 8.54
CA ASP A 180 -16.77 -0.88 8.14
C ASP A 180 -16.95 -0.77 6.60
N PRO A 181 -17.82 -1.59 5.97
CA PRO A 181 -17.92 -1.68 4.52
C PRO A 181 -18.21 -0.34 3.81
N LYS A 182 -19.05 0.51 4.40
CA LYS A 182 -19.39 1.82 3.82
C LYS A 182 -18.19 2.77 3.84
N THR A 183 -17.47 2.77 4.94
CA THR A 183 -16.26 3.60 5.11
C THR A 183 -15.12 3.06 4.23
N ALA A 184 -14.95 1.74 4.14
CA ALA A 184 -13.98 1.11 3.26
C ALA A 184 -14.20 1.50 1.79
N ALA A 185 -15.44 1.41 1.29
CA ALA A 185 -15.79 1.83 -0.07
C ALA A 185 -15.43 3.30 -0.32
N LYS A 186 -15.70 4.19 0.65
CA LYS A 186 -15.34 5.62 0.52
C LYS A 186 -13.83 5.84 0.48
N VAL A 187 -13.06 5.11 1.28
CA VAL A 187 -11.58 5.19 1.27
C VAL A 187 -11.03 4.67 -0.05
N LEU A 188 -11.58 3.58 -0.62
CA LEU A 188 -11.19 3.07 -1.93
C LEU A 188 -11.49 4.06 -3.05
N GLU A 189 -12.66 4.71 -3.04
CA GLU A 189 -13.00 5.80 -3.98
C GLU A 189 -11.97 6.94 -3.93
N ILE A 190 -11.61 7.39 -2.72
CA ILE A 190 -10.59 8.42 -2.50
C ILE A 190 -9.23 7.93 -3.01
N THR A 191 -8.89 6.66 -2.78
CA THR A 191 -7.65 6.05 -3.25
C THR A 191 -7.55 6.12 -4.78
N GLU A 192 -8.59 5.68 -5.49
CA GLU A 192 -8.61 5.73 -6.95
C GLU A 192 -8.53 7.15 -7.48
N MET A 193 -9.27 8.08 -6.87
CA MET A 193 -9.25 9.48 -7.26
C MET A 193 -7.84 10.06 -7.16
N ILE A 194 -7.12 9.82 -6.06
CA ILE A 194 -5.76 10.33 -5.84
C ILE A 194 -4.76 9.65 -6.79
N VAL A 195 -4.83 8.32 -6.93
CA VAL A 195 -3.95 7.55 -7.82
C VAL A 195 -4.10 8.02 -9.27
N ASN A 196 -5.34 8.18 -9.75
CA ASN A 196 -5.63 8.62 -11.12
C ASN A 196 -5.22 10.08 -11.35
N ARG A 197 -5.53 10.99 -10.40
CA ARG A 197 -5.16 12.41 -10.50
C ARG A 197 -3.66 12.63 -10.62
N ASP A 198 -2.88 11.90 -9.84
CA ASP A 198 -1.42 12.09 -9.74
C ASP A 198 -0.64 11.06 -10.58
N HIS A 199 -1.33 10.16 -11.31
CA HIS A 199 -0.76 9.07 -12.12
C HIS A 199 0.24 8.22 -11.33
N LEU A 200 -0.12 7.84 -10.10
CA LEU A 200 0.77 7.13 -9.20
C LEU A 200 0.88 5.65 -9.56
N THR A 201 2.10 5.14 -9.65
CA THR A 201 2.31 3.69 -9.65
C THR A 201 1.97 3.16 -8.27
N THR A 202 1.08 2.17 -8.19
CA THR A 202 0.49 1.72 -6.92
C THR A 202 0.50 0.21 -6.80
N MET A 203 0.88 -0.30 -5.64
CA MET A 203 0.72 -1.70 -5.24
C MET A 203 -0.21 -1.75 -4.03
N MET A 204 -1.36 -2.39 -4.18
CA MET A 204 -2.38 -2.53 -3.15
C MET A 204 -2.55 -4.00 -2.78
N ILE A 205 -2.21 -4.35 -1.55
CA ILE A 205 -2.56 -5.65 -0.98
C ILE A 205 -3.99 -5.58 -0.47
N THR A 206 -4.79 -6.57 -0.81
CA THR A 206 -6.13 -6.78 -0.27
C THR A 206 -6.43 -8.27 -0.11
N HIS A 207 -7.25 -8.62 0.86
CA HIS A 207 -7.82 -9.95 0.99
C HIS A 207 -9.23 -10.03 0.36
N ASN A 208 -9.82 -8.90 0.00
CA ASN A 208 -11.12 -8.86 -0.67
C ASN A 208 -10.94 -9.04 -2.18
N MET A 209 -11.42 -10.17 -2.72
CA MET A 209 -11.33 -10.49 -4.15
C MET A 209 -12.13 -9.53 -5.02
N GLN A 210 -13.28 -9.04 -4.54
CA GLN A 210 -14.09 -8.09 -5.27
C GLN A 210 -13.35 -6.75 -5.44
N ASP A 211 -12.71 -6.25 -4.38
CA ASP A 211 -11.90 -5.03 -4.44
C ASP A 211 -10.72 -5.23 -5.41
N ALA A 212 -10.07 -6.41 -5.35
CA ALA A 212 -8.96 -6.73 -6.24
C ALA A 212 -9.35 -6.73 -7.71
N LEU A 213 -10.56 -7.18 -8.06
CA LEU A 213 -11.10 -7.16 -9.43
C LEU A 213 -11.51 -5.77 -9.86
N THR A 214 -12.14 -4.99 -8.97
CA THR A 214 -12.74 -3.69 -9.28
C THR A 214 -11.67 -2.60 -9.43
N HIS A 215 -10.63 -2.63 -8.58
CA HIS A 215 -9.62 -1.57 -8.51
C HIS A 215 -8.35 -1.91 -9.29
N GLY A 216 -7.73 -0.87 -9.88
CA GLY A 216 -6.48 -1.00 -10.62
C GLY A 216 -6.60 -1.70 -11.99
N ASN A 217 -5.51 -1.68 -12.75
CA ASN A 217 -5.43 -2.22 -14.12
C ASN A 217 -4.77 -3.61 -14.20
N ARG A 218 -4.17 -4.11 -13.10
CA ARG A 218 -3.46 -5.40 -13.03
C ARG A 218 -3.76 -6.10 -11.72
N LEU A 219 -3.85 -7.43 -11.76
CA LEU A 219 -4.07 -8.29 -10.59
C LEU A 219 -2.98 -9.35 -10.53
N ILE A 220 -2.40 -9.50 -9.36
CA ILE A 220 -1.39 -10.53 -9.05
C ILE A 220 -1.92 -11.41 -7.93
N MET A 221 -1.77 -12.72 -8.09
CA MET A 221 -2.04 -13.70 -7.04
C MET A 221 -0.74 -14.33 -6.57
N MET A 222 -0.52 -14.33 -5.26
CA MET A 222 0.67 -14.91 -4.64
C MET A 222 0.31 -16.17 -3.85
N MET A 223 1.22 -17.14 -3.90
CA MET A 223 1.18 -18.37 -3.09
C MET A 223 2.62 -18.83 -2.80
N GLU A 224 2.89 -19.21 -1.54
CA GLU A 224 4.19 -19.76 -1.11
C GLU A 224 5.41 -18.92 -1.56
N GLY A 225 5.28 -17.61 -1.47
CA GLY A 225 6.34 -16.66 -1.82
C GLY A 225 6.59 -16.48 -3.33
N LYS A 226 5.67 -16.98 -4.17
CA LYS A 226 5.74 -16.87 -5.64
C LYS A 226 4.51 -16.18 -6.20
N ILE A 227 4.64 -15.59 -7.39
CA ILE A 227 3.50 -15.15 -8.19
C ILE A 227 3.02 -16.37 -9.00
N ILE A 228 1.73 -16.72 -8.83
CA ILE A 228 1.09 -17.83 -9.53
C ILE A 228 0.13 -17.35 -10.63
N LEU A 229 -0.31 -16.09 -10.54
CA LEU A 229 -1.19 -15.46 -11.51
C LEU A 229 -0.80 -13.99 -11.67
N ASP A 230 -0.76 -13.51 -12.90
CA ASP A 230 -0.47 -12.12 -13.25
C ASP A 230 -1.31 -11.75 -14.46
N ILE A 231 -2.38 -10.97 -14.26
CA ILE A 231 -3.37 -10.64 -15.27
C ILE A 231 -3.57 -9.12 -15.33
N GLN A 232 -3.68 -8.58 -16.54
CA GLN A 232 -3.82 -7.14 -16.76
C GLN A 232 -4.81 -6.79 -17.88
N GLY A 233 -5.24 -5.53 -17.89
CA GLY A 233 -6.04 -4.95 -18.97
C GLY A 233 -7.39 -5.65 -19.17
N GLU A 234 -7.71 -5.99 -20.42
CA GLU A 234 -9.00 -6.58 -20.79
C GLU A 234 -9.23 -7.99 -20.23
N GLU A 235 -8.16 -8.73 -19.94
CA GLU A 235 -8.28 -10.03 -19.30
C GLU A 235 -8.74 -9.88 -17.84
N LYS A 236 -8.19 -8.89 -17.10
CA LYS A 236 -8.65 -8.60 -15.75
C LYS A 236 -10.13 -8.23 -15.69
N LYS A 237 -10.60 -7.41 -16.63
CA LYS A 237 -12.01 -6.97 -16.68
C LYS A 237 -13.02 -8.11 -16.88
N LYS A 238 -12.59 -9.23 -17.47
CA LYS A 238 -13.43 -10.42 -17.71
C LYS A 238 -13.47 -11.39 -16.55
N LEU A 239 -12.59 -11.20 -15.54
CA LEU A 239 -12.51 -12.09 -14.39
C LEU A 239 -13.68 -11.87 -13.44
N THR A 240 -14.12 -12.97 -12.85
CA THR A 240 -15.07 -13.00 -11.74
C THR A 240 -14.39 -13.56 -10.48
N VAL A 241 -14.98 -13.33 -9.31
CA VAL A 241 -14.51 -13.94 -8.05
C VAL A 241 -14.39 -15.46 -8.20
N ARG A 242 -15.36 -16.10 -8.87
CA ARG A 242 -15.35 -17.55 -9.12
C ARG A 242 -14.14 -17.98 -9.95
N ASN A 243 -13.80 -17.23 -11.00
CA ASN A 243 -12.59 -17.52 -11.80
C ASN A 243 -11.31 -17.43 -10.96
N LEU A 244 -11.23 -16.45 -10.04
CA LEU A 244 -10.09 -16.33 -9.14
C LEU A 244 -9.99 -17.50 -8.16
N LEU A 245 -11.11 -17.95 -7.60
CA LEU A 245 -11.17 -19.13 -6.74
C LEU A 245 -10.73 -20.39 -7.49
N ASP A 246 -11.27 -20.63 -8.70
CA ASP A 246 -10.90 -21.76 -9.56
C ASP A 246 -9.38 -21.76 -9.88
N GLN A 247 -8.79 -20.59 -10.11
CA GLN A 247 -7.35 -20.46 -10.35
C GLN A 247 -6.54 -20.75 -9.09
N PHE A 248 -7.01 -20.30 -7.94
CA PHE A 248 -6.38 -20.56 -6.66
C PHE A 248 -6.39 -22.06 -6.31
N GLU A 249 -7.53 -22.74 -6.49
CA GLU A 249 -7.67 -24.18 -6.27
C GLU A 249 -6.73 -24.98 -7.17
N LYS A 250 -6.68 -24.64 -8.46
CA LYS A 250 -5.77 -25.29 -9.41
C LYS A 250 -4.30 -25.14 -9.02
N ALA A 251 -3.92 -23.99 -8.50
CA ALA A 251 -2.53 -23.69 -8.13
C ALA A 251 -2.16 -24.33 -6.77
N SER A 252 -3.09 -24.39 -5.83
CA SER A 252 -2.87 -24.95 -4.48
C SER A 252 -2.95 -26.46 -4.41
N GLY A 253 -3.58 -27.12 -5.40
CA GLY A 253 -3.85 -28.57 -5.37
C GLY A 253 -4.80 -29.01 -4.24
N GLN A 254 -5.48 -28.07 -3.58
CA GLN A 254 -6.45 -28.30 -2.50
C GLN A 254 -7.79 -27.70 -2.89
N GLU A 255 -8.87 -28.47 -2.73
CA GLU A 255 -10.23 -27.93 -2.78
C GLU A 255 -10.41 -26.95 -1.62
N PHE A 256 -10.78 -25.71 -1.92
CA PHE A 256 -11.13 -24.72 -0.89
C PHE A 256 -12.46 -25.08 -0.24
N SER A 257 -12.42 -25.92 0.78
CA SER A 257 -13.53 -26.07 1.69
C SER A 257 -13.63 -24.83 2.59
N ASN A 258 -14.51 -23.90 2.22
CA ASN A 258 -15.05 -22.84 3.09
C ASN A 258 -14.05 -21.94 3.85
N ASP A 259 -13.27 -21.14 3.16
CA ASP A 259 -12.78 -19.91 3.78
C ASP A 259 -13.70 -18.74 3.41
N SER A 260 -14.81 -18.60 4.14
CA SER A 260 -15.73 -17.46 4.07
C SER A 260 -15.02 -16.11 4.35
N ALA A 261 -13.78 -16.12 4.82
CA ALA A 261 -12.91 -14.96 5.03
C ALA A 261 -12.40 -14.31 3.73
N LEU A 262 -12.50 -14.99 2.58
CA LEU A 262 -12.11 -14.41 1.29
C LEU A 262 -13.30 -13.77 0.54
N LEU A 263 -14.51 -13.91 1.08
CA LEU A 263 -15.76 -13.41 0.48
C LEU A 263 -16.39 -12.25 1.27
N SER A 264 -15.83 -11.86 2.39
CA SER A 264 -16.34 -10.78 3.26
C SER A 264 -15.63 -9.46 3.05
#